data_caad745f43c2f28690da541a69f1c9ee
#
_entry.id   caad745f43c2f28690da541a69f1c9ee
#
_cell.length_a   1.000
_cell.length_b   1.000
_cell.length_c   1.000
_cell.angle_alpha   90.00
_cell.angle_beta   90.00
_cell.angle_gamma   90.00
#
_symmetry.space_group_name_H-M   'P 1'
#
loop_
_entity.id
_entity.type
_entity.pdbx_description
1 polymer ?
#
loop_
_entity_poly.entity_id
_entity_poly.type
_entity_poly.pdbx_seq_one_letter_code
_entity_poly.pdbx_strand_id
1 'polypeptide(L)'
;GISQMPDLTVTPAHITGPAALQMAGVTHTDIGLAMIYDSFTYTVLTTIESLGFCAPGEGPDFVAGQRTAPGGDWPLNTSGGGLSYTHPGMYGIFLIVEAVRQLRREAGDRQVQDLELSLVNGTGGALSATGTIILGVG
;
A
#
# COMPACT_ATOMS: atom_id res chain seq x y z
N GLY A 1 13.44 9.58 -13.82
CA GLY A 1 13.20 8.14 -13.65
C GLY A 1 14.10 7.52 -12.60
N ILE A 2 13.90 6.25 -12.25
CA ILE A 2 14.64 5.55 -11.18
C ILE A 2 16.17 5.62 -11.32
N SER A 3 16.70 5.59 -12.54
CA SER A 3 18.14 5.68 -12.81
C SER A 3 18.77 7.03 -12.43
N GLN A 4 17.97 8.01 -12.09
CA GLN A 4 18.42 9.35 -11.68
C GLN A 4 18.10 9.64 -10.21
N MET A 5 17.55 8.68 -9.48
CA MET A 5 17.27 8.84 -8.06
C MET A 5 18.58 8.74 -7.26
N PRO A 6 18.79 9.61 -6.28
CA PRO A 6 20.00 9.60 -5.46
C PRO A 6 20.09 8.35 -4.56
N ASP A 7 18.94 7.77 -4.20
CA ASP A 7 18.83 6.56 -3.40
C ASP A 7 17.73 5.66 -4.00
N LEU A 8 18.08 4.42 -4.32
CA LEU A 8 17.16 3.45 -4.90
C LEU A 8 16.36 2.67 -3.84
N THR A 9 16.72 2.80 -2.60
CA THR A 9 16.04 2.15 -1.46
C THR A 9 14.90 2.99 -0.88
N VAL A 10 14.76 4.25 -1.32
CA VAL A 10 13.74 5.17 -0.84
C VAL A 10 12.86 5.62 -1.99
N THR A 11 11.56 5.47 -1.84
CA THR A 11 10.56 5.99 -2.80
C THR A 11 10.00 7.33 -2.31
N PRO A 12 9.41 8.18 -3.18
CA PRO A 12 8.76 9.42 -2.74
C PRO A 12 7.60 9.21 -1.75
N ALA A 13 7.21 7.97 -1.47
CA ALA A 13 6.24 7.62 -0.44
C ALA A 13 6.68 8.07 0.96
N HIS A 14 8.00 8.25 1.20
CA HIS A 14 8.52 8.78 2.46
C HIS A 14 8.06 10.23 2.76
N ILE A 15 7.59 10.93 1.73
CA ILE A 15 7.00 12.28 1.86
C ILE A 15 5.48 12.17 1.93
N THR A 16 4.88 11.43 0.98
CA THR A 16 3.42 11.42 0.82
C THR A 16 2.71 10.57 1.88
N GLY A 17 3.35 9.52 2.40
CA GLY A 17 2.80 8.69 3.47
C GLY A 17 2.56 9.48 4.77
N PRO A 18 3.61 10.03 5.39
CA PRO A 18 3.45 10.83 6.59
C PRO A 18 2.50 12.02 6.40
N ALA A 19 2.55 12.69 5.24
CA ALA A 19 1.63 13.79 4.95
C ALA A 19 0.16 13.33 4.91
N ALA A 20 -0.13 12.21 4.28
CA ALA A 20 -1.50 11.65 4.21
C ALA A 20 -2.01 11.24 5.59
N LEU A 21 -1.19 10.56 6.40
CA LEU A 21 -1.54 10.18 7.77
C LEU A 21 -1.81 11.41 8.64
N GLN A 22 -0.95 12.43 8.55
CA GLN A 22 -1.13 13.69 9.27
C GLN A 22 -2.43 14.41 8.85
N MET A 23 -2.72 14.48 7.56
CA MET A 23 -3.96 15.10 7.04
C MET A 23 -5.21 14.36 7.53
N ALA A 24 -5.14 13.04 7.62
CA ALA A 24 -6.24 12.21 8.13
C ALA A 24 -6.35 12.22 9.67
N GLY A 25 -5.32 12.69 10.38
CA GLY A 25 -5.27 12.69 11.84
C GLY A 25 -5.12 11.30 12.45
N VAL A 26 -4.47 10.38 11.72
CA VAL A 26 -4.31 8.97 12.11
C VAL A 26 -2.84 8.54 12.10
N THR A 27 -2.56 7.37 12.65
CA THR A 27 -1.23 6.77 12.73
C THR A 27 -1.14 5.48 11.92
N HIS A 28 0.06 4.93 11.77
CA HIS A 28 0.28 3.67 11.07
C HIS A 28 -0.50 2.50 11.68
N THR A 29 -0.70 2.50 13.00
CA THR A 29 -1.42 1.45 13.73
C THR A 29 -2.93 1.44 13.49
N ASP A 30 -3.47 2.54 12.97
CA ASP A 30 -4.89 2.67 12.64
C ASP A 30 -5.23 2.09 11.26
N ILE A 31 -4.20 1.79 10.44
CA ILE A 31 -4.37 1.28 9.08
C ILE A 31 -4.58 -0.23 9.11
N GLY A 32 -5.80 -0.67 8.82
CA GLY A 32 -6.19 -2.08 8.78
C GLY A 32 -6.00 -2.77 7.43
N LEU A 33 -5.75 -2.02 6.36
CA LEU A 33 -5.51 -2.54 5.01
C LEU A 33 -4.58 -1.61 4.25
N ALA A 34 -3.55 -2.16 3.61
CA ALA A 34 -2.73 -1.43 2.67
C ALA A 34 -2.96 -1.92 1.23
N MET A 35 -3.14 -0.96 0.32
CA MET A 35 -3.22 -1.19 -1.12
C MET A 35 -2.05 -0.45 -1.76
N ILE A 36 -0.99 -1.17 -2.11
CA ILE A 36 0.28 -0.61 -2.60
C ILE A 36 0.53 -1.07 -4.03
N TYR A 37 0.89 -0.14 -4.90
CA TYR A 37 1.24 -0.46 -6.29
C TYR A 37 2.40 -1.45 -6.33
N ASP A 38 2.16 -2.60 -6.94
CA ASP A 38 3.05 -3.76 -6.96
C ASP A 38 3.58 -4.04 -8.37
N SER A 39 4.27 -3.06 -8.97
CA SER A 39 4.96 -3.26 -10.25
C SER A 39 6.00 -4.39 -10.18
N PHE A 40 6.65 -4.55 -9.02
CA PHE A 40 7.56 -5.62 -8.66
C PHE A 40 7.45 -5.88 -7.15
N THR A 41 7.83 -7.06 -6.69
CA THR A 41 7.91 -7.37 -5.25
C THR A 41 8.85 -6.40 -4.51
N TYR A 42 9.95 -6.02 -5.12
CA TYR A 42 10.88 -5.01 -4.61
C TYR A 42 10.18 -3.66 -4.37
N THR A 43 9.33 -3.22 -5.31
CA THR A 43 8.58 -1.96 -5.18
C THR A 43 7.70 -1.95 -3.94
N VAL A 44 7.08 -3.09 -3.63
CA VAL A 44 6.22 -3.23 -2.44
C VAL A 44 7.05 -3.06 -1.17
N LEU A 45 8.16 -3.80 -1.05
CA LEU A 45 9.02 -3.75 0.15
C LEU A 45 9.56 -2.35 0.40
N THR A 46 10.16 -1.71 -0.61
CA THR A 46 10.70 -0.35 -0.48
C THR A 46 9.62 0.70 -0.21
N THR A 47 8.39 0.48 -0.70
CA THR A 47 7.28 1.38 -0.42
C THR A 47 6.77 1.22 1.01
N ILE A 48 6.67 -0.01 1.56
CA ILE A 48 6.32 -0.25 2.96
C ILE A 48 7.29 0.47 3.90
N GLU A 49 8.61 0.33 3.65
CA GLU A 49 9.65 1.02 4.40
C GLU A 49 9.54 2.55 4.24
N SER A 50 9.37 3.03 3.00
CA SER A 50 9.25 4.46 2.72
C SER A 50 7.99 5.09 3.34
N LEU A 51 6.89 4.35 3.42
CA LEU A 51 5.67 4.77 4.10
C LEU A 51 5.85 4.82 5.64
N GLY A 52 6.87 4.16 6.18
CA GLY A 52 7.20 4.15 7.61
C GLY A 52 6.53 3.04 8.42
N PHE A 53 6.02 1.98 7.79
CA PHE A 53 5.47 0.82 8.51
C PHE A 53 6.54 -0.03 9.19
N CYS A 54 7.77 0.02 8.69
CA CYS A 54 8.95 -0.56 9.31
C CYS A 54 10.19 0.29 8.97
N ALA A 55 11.31 0.03 9.64
CA ALA A 55 12.55 0.74 9.36
C ALA A 55 13.16 0.29 8.01
N PRO A 56 14.00 1.15 7.39
CA PRO A 56 14.72 0.77 6.18
C PRO A 56 15.52 -0.53 6.35
N GLY A 57 15.32 -1.48 5.44
CA GLY A 57 15.94 -2.80 5.47
C GLY A 57 15.13 -3.87 6.24
N GLU A 58 14.08 -3.51 6.93
CA GLU A 58 13.23 -4.44 7.69
C GLU A 58 12.02 -4.96 6.90
N GLY A 59 11.81 -4.48 5.67
CA GLY A 59 10.68 -4.87 4.83
C GLY A 59 10.51 -6.38 4.69
N PRO A 60 11.58 -7.18 4.43
CA PRO A 60 11.47 -8.63 4.34
C PRO A 60 10.95 -9.29 5.63
N ASP A 61 11.45 -8.85 6.79
CA ASP A 61 11.01 -9.37 8.10
C ASP A 61 9.57 -8.90 8.42
N PHE A 62 9.24 -7.67 8.04
CA PHE A 62 7.90 -7.13 8.20
C PHE A 62 6.83 -7.95 7.47
N VAL A 63 7.10 -8.46 6.28
CA VAL A 63 6.13 -9.25 5.49
C VAL A 63 6.21 -10.76 5.76
N ALA A 64 7.14 -11.21 6.57
CA ALA A 64 7.34 -12.63 6.87
C ALA A 64 6.13 -13.26 7.58
N GLY A 65 6.05 -14.60 7.59
CA GLY A 65 5.08 -15.34 8.36
C GLY A 65 3.62 -15.20 7.88
N GLN A 66 3.40 -14.94 6.60
CA GLN A 66 2.05 -14.76 6.01
C GLN A 66 1.29 -13.54 6.55
N ARG A 67 1.99 -12.59 7.14
CA ARG A 67 1.39 -11.40 7.76
C ARG A 67 0.54 -10.59 6.78
N THR A 68 0.97 -10.50 5.53
CA THR A 68 0.31 -9.74 4.46
C THR A 68 -0.71 -10.55 3.66
N ALA A 69 -0.84 -11.84 3.96
CA ALA A 69 -1.79 -12.73 3.28
C ALA A 69 -3.23 -12.49 3.74
N PRO A 70 -4.23 -13.02 3.02
CA PRO A 70 -5.62 -13.04 3.50
C PRO A 70 -5.70 -13.68 4.90
N GLY A 71 -6.31 -12.96 5.85
CA GLY A 71 -6.38 -13.37 7.25
C GLY A 71 -5.13 -13.10 8.10
N GLY A 72 -4.09 -12.53 7.53
CA GLY A 72 -2.94 -12.01 8.28
C GLY A 72 -3.28 -10.74 9.06
N ASP A 73 -2.40 -10.35 9.96
CA ASP A 73 -2.59 -9.18 10.84
C ASP A 73 -2.34 -7.82 10.16
N TRP A 74 -1.79 -7.85 8.95
CA TRP A 74 -1.61 -6.65 8.12
C TRP A 74 -1.89 -6.95 6.64
N PRO A 75 -3.17 -7.09 6.25
CA PRO A 75 -3.57 -7.44 4.88
C PRO A 75 -3.04 -6.44 3.85
N LEU A 76 -2.51 -6.98 2.74
CA LEU A 76 -1.95 -6.20 1.65
C LEU A 76 -2.52 -6.67 0.32
N ASN A 77 -2.93 -5.72 -0.53
CA ASN A 77 -3.36 -6.00 -1.91
C ASN A 77 -4.36 -7.17 -2.03
N THR A 78 -5.43 -7.11 -1.27
CA THR A 78 -6.43 -8.18 -1.14
C THR A 78 -7.07 -8.61 -2.46
N SER A 79 -7.04 -7.78 -3.50
CA SER A 79 -7.47 -8.14 -4.86
C SER A 79 -6.51 -9.07 -5.60
N GLY A 80 -5.32 -9.32 -5.03
CA GLY A 80 -4.23 -10.05 -5.66
C GLY A 80 -3.18 -9.14 -6.32
N GLY A 81 -3.50 -7.87 -6.52
CA GLY A 81 -2.56 -6.88 -7.04
C GLY A 81 -2.25 -7.01 -8.53
N GLY A 82 -1.42 -6.11 -9.03
CA GLY A 82 -0.96 -6.10 -10.41
C GLY A 82 -0.15 -7.32 -10.79
N LEU A 83 0.58 -7.89 -9.85
CA LEU A 83 1.36 -9.11 -10.06
C LEU A 83 0.51 -10.36 -10.28
N SER A 84 -0.73 -10.37 -9.77
CA SER A 84 -1.59 -11.55 -9.85
C SER A 84 -2.56 -11.54 -11.02
N TYR A 85 -3.14 -10.39 -11.40
CA TYR A 85 -4.21 -10.42 -12.38
C TYR A 85 -4.11 -9.41 -13.52
N THR A 86 -3.52 -8.23 -13.31
CA THR A 86 -3.45 -7.24 -14.39
C THR A 86 -2.45 -6.12 -14.10
N HIS A 87 -1.81 -5.63 -15.15
CA HIS A 87 -0.91 -4.49 -15.08
C HIS A 87 -1.22 -3.48 -16.21
N PRO A 88 -2.41 -2.85 -16.20
CA PRO A 88 -2.75 -1.82 -17.19
C PRO A 88 -2.08 -0.49 -16.82
N GLY A 89 -2.03 0.43 -17.77
CA GLY A 89 -1.72 1.83 -17.47
C GLY A 89 -2.69 2.38 -16.40
N MET A 90 -2.19 3.24 -15.52
CA MET A 90 -2.97 3.82 -14.41
C MET A 90 -3.53 2.78 -13.41
N TYR A 91 -2.77 1.73 -13.14
CA TYR A 91 -3.18 0.66 -12.23
C TYR A 91 -3.58 1.17 -10.82
N GLY A 92 -3.06 2.32 -10.38
CA GLY A 92 -3.42 2.93 -9.10
C GLY A 92 -4.93 3.06 -8.84
N ILE A 93 -5.76 3.19 -9.89
CA ILE A 93 -7.23 3.24 -9.72
C ILE A 93 -7.81 1.93 -9.20
N PHE A 94 -7.23 0.78 -9.57
CA PHE A 94 -7.69 -0.52 -9.10
C PHE A 94 -7.41 -0.72 -7.61
N LEU A 95 -6.34 -0.13 -7.10
CA LEU A 95 -6.04 -0.10 -5.66
C LEU A 95 -7.14 0.64 -4.90
N ILE A 96 -7.57 1.80 -5.42
CA ILE A 96 -8.66 2.59 -4.83
C ILE A 96 -9.97 1.79 -4.89
N VAL A 97 -10.29 1.16 -6.02
CA VAL A 97 -11.50 0.37 -6.19
C VAL A 97 -11.58 -0.76 -5.17
N GLU A 98 -10.49 -1.51 -4.97
CA GLU A 98 -10.47 -2.58 -3.97
C GLU A 98 -10.58 -2.02 -2.55
N ALA A 99 -9.85 -0.95 -2.21
CA ALA A 99 -9.96 -0.32 -0.90
C ALA A 99 -11.40 0.13 -0.59
N VAL A 100 -12.09 0.73 -1.57
CA VAL A 100 -13.50 1.14 -1.44
C VAL A 100 -14.42 -0.06 -1.24
N ARG A 101 -14.23 -1.15 -2.00
CA ARG A 101 -15.01 -2.39 -1.83
C ARG A 101 -14.83 -2.98 -0.44
N GLN A 102 -13.61 -3.01 0.05
CA GLN A 102 -13.29 -3.50 1.38
C GLN A 102 -13.98 -2.65 2.47
N LEU A 103 -13.90 -1.32 2.39
CA LEU A 103 -14.55 -0.40 3.34
C LEU A 103 -16.08 -0.46 3.27
N ARG A 104 -16.64 -0.74 2.09
CA ARG A 104 -18.08 -0.97 1.91
C ARG A 104 -18.58 -2.36 2.28
N ARG A 105 -17.67 -3.25 2.69
CA ARG A 105 -17.98 -4.66 2.99
C ARG A 105 -18.52 -5.42 1.77
N GLU A 106 -18.02 -5.08 0.57
CA GLU A 106 -18.42 -5.64 -0.73
C GLU A 106 -17.34 -6.54 -1.34
N ALA A 107 -16.32 -6.93 -0.57
CA ALA A 107 -15.19 -7.70 -1.09
C ALA A 107 -15.40 -9.22 -1.10
N GLY A 108 -16.54 -9.73 -0.60
CA GLY A 108 -16.86 -11.16 -0.59
C GLY A 108 -15.84 -11.96 0.23
N ASP A 109 -15.33 -13.05 -0.33
CA ASP A 109 -14.38 -13.94 0.35
C ASP A 109 -13.02 -13.28 0.71
N ARG A 110 -12.73 -12.11 0.10
CA ARG A 110 -11.52 -11.34 0.38
C ARG A 110 -11.69 -10.32 1.50
N GLN A 111 -12.88 -10.25 2.10
CA GLN A 111 -13.24 -9.21 3.05
C GLN A 111 -12.33 -9.22 4.29
N VAL A 112 -11.66 -8.10 4.53
CA VAL A 112 -10.94 -7.83 5.77
C VAL A 112 -11.98 -7.51 6.86
N GLN A 113 -11.91 -8.24 7.98
CA GLN A 113 -12.86 -8.04 9.07
C GLN A 113 -12.56 -6.73 9.82
N ASP A 114 -13.61 -6.08 10.30
CA ASP A 114 -13.55 -4.87 11.13
C ASP A 114 -12.68 -3.74 10.56
N LEU A 115 -12.59 -3.67 9.22
CA LEU A 115 -11.83 -2.65 8.53
C LEU A 115 -12.50 -1.28 8.66
N GLU A 116 -11.76 -0.30 9.19
CA GLU A 116 -12.18 1.10 9.31
C GLU A 116 -11.38 2.02 8.42
N LEU A 117 -10.06 1.78 8.28
CA LEU A 117 -9.15 2.62 7.51
C LEU A 117 -8.28 1.81 6.56
N SER A 118 -8.14 2.30 5.35
CA SER A 118 -7.25 1.76 4.33
C SER A 118 -6.29 2.84 3.82
N LEU A 119 -5.01 2.48 3.70
CA LEU A 119 -4.01 3.27 3.01
C LEU A 119 -3.89 2.78 1.57
N VAL A 120 -3.92 3.70 0.61
CA VAL A 120 -3.66 3.42 -0.81
C VAL A 120 -2.45 4.21 -1.25
N ASN A 121 -1.47 3.54 -1.87
CA ASN A 121 -0.30 4.19 -2.45
C ASN A 121 -0.12 3.78 -3.91
N GLY A 122 -0.18 4.76 -4.80
CA GLY A 122 0.05 4.60 -6.23
C GLY A 122 1.41 5.13 -6.62
N THR A 123 2.10 4.44 -7.53
CA THR A 123 3.44 4.78 -8.02
C THR A 123 3.42 5.02 -9.52
N GLY A 124 4.17 6.00 -9.97
CA GLY A 124 4.34 6.34 -11.38
C GLY A 124 5.79 6.77 -11.68
N GLY A 125 6.04 7.16 -12.94
CA GLY A 125 7.33 7.70 -13.36
C GLY A 125 8.53 6.79 -13.06
N ALA A 126 8.39 5.46 -13.17
CA ALA A 126 9.40 4.48 -12.78
C ALA A 126 9.94 4.75 -11.36
N LEU A 127 9.07 4.72 -10.36
CA LEU A 127 9.30 4.97 -8.93
C LEU A 127 9.69 6.41 -8.57
N SER A 128 9.59 7.36 -9.48
CA SER A 128 9.96 8.76 -9.22
C SER A 128 8.79 9.67 -8.86
N ALA A 129 7.56 9.16 -8.89
CA ALA A 129 6.36 9.88 -8.48
C ALA A 129 5.44 8.94 -7.71
N THR A 130 4.76 9.45 -6.69
CA THR A 130 3.81 8.65 -5.89
C THR A 130 2.71 9.54 -5.31
N GLY A 131 1.58 8.93 -5.04
CA GLY A 131 0.47 9.53 -4.30
C GLY A 131 -0.01 8.59 -3.21
N THR A 132 -0.30 9.12 -2.02
CA THR A 132 -0.85 8.36 -0.90
C THR A 132 -2.20 8.93 -0.49
N ILE A 133 -3.17 8.05 -0.26
CA ILE A 133 -4.54 8.41 0.15
C ILE A 133 -4.90 7.55 1.36
N ILE A 134 -5.56 8.15 2.34
CA ILE A 134 -6.22 7.42 3.43
C ILE A 134 -7.73 7.46 3.16
N LEU A 135 -8.36 6.29 3.18
CA LEU A 135 -9.79 6.10 3.01
C LEU A 135 -10.36 5.49 4.29
N GLY A 136 -11.55 5.91 4.68
CA GLY A 136 -12.22 5.43 5.89
C GLY A 136 -13.71 5.25 5.70
N VAL A 137 -14.34 4.53 6.63
CA VAL A 137 -15.79 4.48 6.79
C VAL A 137 -16.27 5.82 7.38
N GLY A 138 -17.39 6.34 6.89
CA GLY A 138 -18.02 7.57 7.37
C GLY A 138 -18.97 7.31 8.52
#